data_d78a69ff82942553ee9031e960a296c4
#
_entry.id   d78a69ff82942553ee9031e960a296c4
#
_cell.length_a   1.000
_cell.length_b   1.000
_cell.length_c   1.000
_cell.angle_alpha   90.00
_cell.angle_beta   90.00
_cell.angle_gamma   90.00
#
_symmetry.space_group_name_H-M   'P 1'
#
loop_
_entity.id
_entity.type
_entity.pdbx_description
1 polymer ?
#
loop_
_entity_poly.entity_id
_entity_poly.type
_entity_poly.pdbx_seq_one_letter_code
_entity_poly.pdbx_strand_id
1 'polypeptide(L)'
;MRKNRPAWAPVPGHACAASTRPLSSAGRAGAHPPRFFIVKTYVAKPTDRQRDWYLVDAEGRTLGRLATGIADTLRGKLKPEYTPHIDTGDFVVVVNAEKITVTGDKRAQKRYWRHSGYPGGIKSRTLEEMLERRPEEVIRKAVKGMLPRNRLARKQITKLKVYAGPEHPHQAQQPQPLEVGD
;
A
#
# COMPACT_ATOMS: atom_id res chain seq x y z
N MET A 1 37.52 28.36 -21.76
CA MET A 1 36.32 29.21 -21.76
C MET A 1 35.67 29.17 -23.13
N ARG A 2 34.66 28.35 -23.34
CA ARG A 2 33.77 28.42 -24.53
C ARG A 2 32.38 28.01 -24.12
N LYS A 3 31.44 28.96 -24.19
CA LYS A 3 30.01 28.77 -23.93
C LYS A 3 29.38 28.12 -25.18
N ASN A 4 28.83 26.95 -25.06
CA ASN A 4 28.00 26.31 -26.11
C ASN A 4 26.54 26.67 -25.86
N ARG A 5 25.98 27.47 -26.76
CA ARG A 5 24.54 27.68 -26.94
C ARG A 5 24.01 26.58 -27.90
N PRO A 6 22.87 25.94 -27.63
CA PRO A 6 22.18 25.17 -28.67
C PRO A 6 21.41 26.13 -29.58
N ALA A 7 21.71 26.05 -30.88
CA ALA A 7 21.01 26.71 -31.94
C ALA A 7 19.71 25.95 -32.28
N TRP A 8 18.58 26.61 -32.07
CA TRP A 8 17.35 26.27 -32.79
C TRP A 8 17.08 27.44 -33.75
N ALA A 9 17.18 27.21 -35.03
CA ALA A 9 16.83 28.15 -36.09
C ALA A 9 15.53 27.71 -36.76
N PRO A 10 14.58 28.62 -37.04
CA PRO A 10 13.40 28.31 -37.82
C PRO A 10 13.74 28.22 -39.32
N VAL A 11 13.17 27.23 -40.00
CA VAL A 11 13.30 27.00 -41.44
C VAL A 11 12.31 27.91 -42.18
N PRO A 12 12.72 28.64 -43.21
CA PRO A 12 11.81 29.49 -43.97
C PRO A 12 11.05 28.72 -45.05
N GLY A 13 9.75 28.97 -45.10
CA GLY A 13 8.88 29.16 -46.24
C GLY A 13 8.85 28.16 -47.41
N HIS A 14 7.77 27.41 -47.48
CA HIS A 14 7.21 27.02 -48.77
C HIS A 14 5.84 27.66 -48.96
N ALA A 15 5.81 28.63 -49.88
CA ALA A 15 4.57 29.22 -50.39
C ALA A 15 3.80 28.11 -51.13
N CYS A 16 2.64 27.78 -50.71
CA CYS A 16 1.72 26.90 -51.42
C CYS A 16 0.56 27.72 -52.01
N ALA A 17 0.46 27.67 -53.31
CA ALA A 17 -0.48 28.41 -54.15
C ALA A 17 -1.94 28.13 -53.76
N ALA A 18 -2.72 29.22 -53.73
CA ALA A 18 -4.15 29.18 -53.54
C ALA A 18 -4.85 28.54 -54.78
N SER A 19 -5.42 27.36 -54.58
CA SER A 19 -6.38 26.72 -55.49
C SER A 19 -7.78 27.06 -54.99
N THR A 20 -8.45 27.98 -55.63
CA THR A 20 -9.87 28.31 -55.43
C THR A 20 -10.73 27.18 -56.04
N ARG A 21 -11.32 26.37 -55.21
CA ARG A 21 -12.43 25.46 -55.59
C ARG A 21 -13.78 26.01 -55.14
N PRO A 22 -14.82 25.98 -55.94
CA PRO A 22 -16.11 26.52 -55.57
C PRO A 22 -16.81 25.65 -54.52
N LEU A 23 -17.46 26.34 -53.58
CA LEU A 23 -18.29 25.78 -52.52
C LEU A 23 -19.54 25.14 -53.13
N SER A 24 -19.62 23.83 -53.16
CA SER A 24 -20.89 23.10 -53.33
C SER A 24 -21.57 23.06 -51.98
N SER A 25 -22.78 23.52 -51.94
CA SER A 25 -23.73 23.47 -50.82
C SER A 25 -24.09 22.02 -50.49
N ALA A 26 -23.35 21.36 -49.64
CA ALA A 26 -23.71 20.05 -49.07
C ALA A 26 -24.19 20.27 -47.63
N GLY A 27 -25.36 19.72 -47.35
CA GLY A 27 -26.17 19.89 -46.16
C GLY A 27 -25.44 19.86 -44.84
N ARG A 28 -25.87 20.75 -43.93
CA ARG A 28 -25.54 20.72 -42.52
C ARG A 28 -26.08 19.45 -41.89
N ALA A 29 -25.30 18.37 -41.97
CA ALA A 29 -25.48 17.27 -41.03
C ALA A 29 -25.07 17.79 -39.65
N GLY A 30 -26.05 17.85 -38.75
CA GLY A 30 -25.86 18.33 -37.38
C GLY A 30 -24.78 17.49 -36.69
N ALA A 31 -23.59 18.06 -36.56
CA ALA A 31 -22.53 17.49 -35.74
C ALA A 31 -23.05 17.52 -34.29
N HIS A 32 -23.53 16.39 -33.81
CA HIS A 32 -23.76 16.24 -32.39
C HIS A 32 -22.42 16.45 -31.69
N PRO A 33 -22.34 17.31 -30.66
CA PRO A 33 -21.13 17.46 -29.90
C PRO A 33 -20.73 16.09 -29.30
N PRO A 34 -19.46 15.76 -29.25
CA PRO A 34 -19.01 14.50 -28.69
C PRO A 34 -19.56 14.39 -27.25
N ARG A 35 -20.39 13.38 -27.03
CA ARG A 35 -20.86 13.06 -25.68
C ARG A 35 -19.64 12.65 -24.87
N PHE A 36 -19.07 13.56 -24.10
CA PHE A 36 -18.11 13.20 -23.08
C PHE A 36 -18.82 12.29 -22.08
N PHE A 37 -18.57 11.00 -22.19
CA PHE A 37 -18.95 10.06 -21.17
C PHE A 37 -18.09 10.39 -19.94
N ILE A 38 -18.64 11.12 -19.00
CA ILE A 38 -18.02 11.32 -17.69
C ILE A 38 -18.08 9.96 -17.00
N VAL A 39 -16.98 9.21 -17.10
CA VAL A 39 -16.82 7.97 -16.36
C VAL A 39 -16.68 8.37 -14.89
N LYS A 40 -17.73 8.14 -14.13
CA LYS A 40 -17.69 8.36 -12.67
C LYS A 40 -16.74 7.33 -12.08
N THR A 41 -15.70 7.79 -11.37
CA THR A 41 -14.82 6.90 -10.60
C THR A 41 -15.64 6.19 -9.51
N TYR A 42 -15.35 4.90 -9.33
CA TYR A 42 -15.98 4.12 -8.27
C TYR A 42 -15.56 4.66 -6.90
N VAL A 43 -16.52 4.83 -6.02
CA VAL A 43 -16.30 5.18 -4.61
C VAL A 43 -16.95 4.10 -3.76
N ALA A 44 -16.17 3.38 -2.98
CA ALA A 44 -16.67 2.31 -2.12
C ALA A 44 -17.66 2.85 -1.08
N LYS A 45 -18.76 2.12 -0.87
CA LYS A 45 -19.73 2.41 0.18
C LYS A 45 -19.46 1.51 1.41
N PRO A 46 -19.86 1.93 2.61
CA PRO A 46 -19.71 1.10 3.81
C PRO A 46 -20.45 -0.24 3.75
N THR A 47 -21.53 -0.32 2.98
CA THR A 47 -22.38 -1.52 2.81
C THR A 47 -21.80 -2.56 1.87
N ASP A 48 -21.04 -2.13 0.87
CA ASP A 48 -20.62 -2.99 -0.25
C ASP A 48 -19.28 -3.72 0.02
N ARG A 49 -18.80 -3.65 1.25
CA ARG A 49 -17.48 -4.18 1.62
C ARG A 49 -17.51 -5.68 1.81
N GLN A 50 -16.74 -6.40 1.01
CA GLN A 50 -16.37 -7.79 1.23
C GLN A 50 -15.02 -7.81 1.96
N ARG A 51 -14.93 -8.56 3.07
CA ARG A 51 -13.73 -8.70 3.87
C ARG A 51 -13.36 -10.17 3.94
N ASP A 52 -12.24 -10.48 3.36
CA ASP A 52 -11.71 -11.83 3.33
C ASP A 52 -10.70 -12.04 4.46
N TRP A 53 -10.43 -13.29 4.78
CA TRP A 53 -9.44 -13.68 5.76
C TRP A 53 -8.25 -14.30 5.05
N TYR A 54 -7.06 -13.79 5.36
CA TYR A 54 -5.80 -14.27 4.80
C TYR A 54 -4.90 -14.81 5.90
N LEU A 55 -4.24 -15.94 5.60
CA LEU A 55 -3.22 -16.56 6.42
C LEU A 55 -1.86 -16.29 5.80
N VAL A 56 -0.94 -15.78 6.58
CA VAL A 56 0.43 -15.49 6.17
C VAL A 56 1.40 -16.23 7.08
N ASP A 57 2.28 -17.03 6.51
CA ASP A 57 3.37 -17.64 7.24
C ASP A 57 4.58 -16.72 7.28
N ALA A 58 5.09 -16.47 8.48
CA ALA A 58 6.26 -15.62 8.71
C ALA A 58 7.59 -16.40 8.72
N GLU A 59 7.57 -17.72 8.62
CA GLU A 59 8.77 -18.56 8.68
C GLU A 59 9.73 -18.21 7.54
N GLY A 60 10.99 -17.89 7.89
CA GLY A 60 12.04 -17.57 6.94
C GLY A 60 11.89 -16.23 6.19
N ARG A 61 10.77 -15.53 6.34
CA ARG A 61 10.54 -14.28 5.62
C ARG A 61 11.17 -13.07 6.30
N THR A 62 11.57 -12.07 5.51
CA THR A 62 12.18 -10.84 6.04
C THR A 62 11.11 -9.93 6.66
N LEU A 63 11.33 -9.47 7.90
CA LEU A 63 10.39 -8.64 8.67
C LEU A 63 9.86 -7.44 7.87
N GLY A 64 10.74 -6.72 7.15
CA GLY A 64 10.35 -5.49 6.44
C GLY A 64 9.42 -5.76 5.27
N ARG A 65 9.77 -6.69 4.40
CA ARG A 65 8.97 -7.06 3.22
C ARG A 65 7.64 -7.66 3.61
N LEU A 66 7.67 -8.60 4.57
CA LEU A 66 6.45 -9.17 5.14
C LEU A 66 5.50 -8.08 5.68
N ALA A 67 6.02 -7.13 6.46
CA ALA A 67 5.23 -6.06 7.04
C ALA A 67 4.63 -5.12 5.97
N THR A 68 5.33 -4.89 4.85
CA THR A 68 4.80 -4.08 3.73
C THR A 68 3.60 -4.76 3.08
N GLY A 69 3.72 -6.04 2.71
CA GLY A 69 2.61 -6.79 2.12
C GLY A 69 1.39 -6.86 3.03
N ILE A 70 1.61 -7.13 4.32
CA ILE A 70 0.52 -7.11 5.32
C ILE A 70 -0.13 -5.73 5.40
N ALA A 71 0.65 -4.64 5.39
CA ALA A 71 0.10 -3.29 5.47
C ALA A 71 -0.75 -2.92 4.25
N ASP A 72 -0.33 -3.35 3.05
CA ASP A 72 -1.08 -3.11 1.82
C ASP A 72 -2.38 -3.92 1.77
N THR A 73 -2.40 -5.16 2.27
CA THR A 73 -3.61 -5.98 2.41
C THR A 73 -4.57 -5.38 3.45
N LEU A 74 -4.08 -4.95 4.61
CA LEU A 74 -4.90 -4.31 5.66
C LEU A 74 -5.53 -3.00 5.20
N ARG A 75 -4.86 -2.26 4.32
CA ARG A 75 -5.39 -1.03 3.70
C ARG A 75 -6.34 -1.33 2.55
N GLY A 76 -6.23 -2.52 1.95
CA GLY A 76 -6.98 -2.89 0.75
C GLY A 76 -6.44 -2.30 -0.54
N LYS A 77 -5.15 -1.90 -0.59
CA LYS A 77 -4.53 -1.34 -1.80
C LYS A 77 -4.52 -2.29 -2.99
N LEU A 78 -4.53 -3.60 -2.72
CA LEU A 78 -4.55 -4.63 -3.76
C LEU A 78 -5.93 -4.80 -4.41
N LYS A 79 -6.98 -4.26 -3.80
CA LYS A 79 -8.34 -4.33 -4.31
C LYS A 79 -8.63 -3.19 -5.30
N PRO A 80 -9.34 -3.45 -6.40
CA PRO A 80 -9.75 -2.40 -7.36
C PRO A 80 -10.70 -1.38 -6.72
N GLU A 81 -11.41 -1.77 -5.67
CA GLU A 81 -12.35 -0.95 -4.91
C GLU A 81 -11.69 -0.02 -3.89
N TYR A 82 -10.37 0.07 -3.89
CA TYR A 82 -9.64 0.87 -2.90
C TYR A 82 -10.05 2.32 -2.92
N THR A 83 -10.48 2.83 -1.76
CA THR A 83 -10.77 4.25 -1.53
C THR A 83 -10.07 4.72 -0.25
N PRO A 84 -9.36 5.87 -0.27
CA PRO A 84 -8.52 6.31 0.86
C PRO A 84 -9.29 6.62 2.15
N HIS A 85 -10.56 7.02 2.06
CA HIS A 85 -11.37 7.45 3.20
C HIS A 85 -12.19 6.33 3.84
N ILE A 86 -12.27 5.17 3.19
CA ILE A 86 -13.01 4.00 3.67
C ILE A 86 -12.04 2.84 3.92
N ASP A 87 -12.35 2.01 4.92
CA ASP A 87 -11.60 0.79 5.20
C ASP A 87 -12.11 -0.36 4.32
N THR A 88 -11.43 -0.61 3.21
CA THR A 88 -11.71 -1.70 2.27
C THR A 88 -10.81 -2.92 2.46
N GLY A 89 -9.90 -2.88 3.43
CA GLY A 89 -8.92 -3.94 3.68
C GLY A 89 -9.49 -5.18 4.38
N ASP A 90 -8.71 -6.23 4.34
CA ASP A 90 -9.04 -7.57 4.81
C ASP A 90 -8.47 -7.89 6.18
N PHE A 91 -8.86 -9.05 6.72
CA PHE A 91 -8.28 -9.60 7.94
C PHE A 91 -7.03 -10.40 7.59
N VAL A 92 -5.98 -10.23 8.38
CA VAL A 92 -4.73 -10.95 8.20
C VAL A 92 -4.36 -11.68 9.49
N VAL A 93 -4.14 -12.97 9.37
CA VAL A 93 -3.65 -13.85 10.42
C VAL A 93 -2.21 -14.20 10.09
N VAL A 94 -1.28 -13.91 10.98
CA VAL A 94 0.14 -14.24 10.82
C VAL A 94 0.51 -15.33 11.80
N VAL A 95 1.14 -16.38 11.32
CA VAL A 95 1.64 -17.50 12.13
C VAL A 95 3.16 -17.57 12.10
N ASN A 96 3.76 -18.35 13.00
CA ASN A 96 5.21 -18.54 13.10
C ASN A 96 6.02 -17.22 13.30
N ALA A 97 5.48 -16.26 14.08
CA ALA A 97 6.13 -14.98 14.30
C ALA A 97 7.53 -15.08 14.95
N GLU A 98 7.84 -16.17 15.63
CA GLU A 98 9.15 -16.42 16.25
C GLU A 98 10.24 -16.66 15.21
N LYS A 99 9.89 -17.27 14.07
CA LYS A 99 10.83 -17.71 13.04
C LYS A 99 11.13 -16.65 11.99
N ILE A 100 10.75 -15.40 12.26
CA ILE A 100 10.97 -14.29 11.33
C ILE A 100 12.45 -13.96 11.19
N THR A 101 12.88 -13.68 9.96
CA THR A 101 14.25 -13.30 9.67
C THR A 101 14.45 -11.80 9.62
N VAL A 102 15.64 -11.36 10.02
CA VAL A 102 16.02 -9.95 9.97
C VAL A 102 17.44 -9.86 9.41
N THR A 103 17.67 -8.99 8.44
CA THR A 103 18.94 -8.83 7.75
C THR A 103 19.93 -7.97 8.53
N GLY A 104 21.23 -8.33 8.49
CA GLY A 104 22.32 -7.62 9.16
C GLY A 104 22.21 -7.64 10.67
N ASP A 105 22.93 -6.76 11.35
CA ASP A 105 23.02 -6.72 12.82
C ASP A 105 21.83 -6.07 13.53
N LYS A 106 20.68 -6.03 12.86
CA LYS A 106 19.47 -5.41 13.43
C LYS A 106 18.96 -6.10 14.69
N ARG A 107 19.30 -7.39 14.89
CA ARG A 107 18.94 -8.10 16.13
C ARG A 107 19.53 -7.41 17.36
N ALA A 108 20.81 -7.04 17.31
CA ALA A 108 21.50 -6.38 18.42
C ALA A 108 21.29 -4.85 18.42
N GLN A 109 21.34 -4.22 17.23
CA GLN A 109 21.36 -2.76 17.14
C GLN A 109 19.98 -2.11 17.20
N LYS A 110 18.91 -2.77 16.68
CA LYS A 110 17.58 -2.19 16.66
C LYS A 110 16.99 -2.19 18.07
N ARG A 111 16.65 -1.00 18.58
CA ARG A 111 16.06 -0.81 19.91
C ARG A 111 14.63 -0.30 19.83
N TYR A 112 13.79 -0.85 20.68
CA TYR A 112 12.41 -0.41 20.89
C TYR A 112 12.33 0.41 22.17
N TRP A 113 11.98 1.67 22.03
CA TRP A 113 11.88 2.60 23.14
C TRP A 113 10.45 2.69 23.66
N ARG A 114 10.33 2.78 24.97
CA ARG A 114 9.08 3.04 25.68
C ARG A 114 9.35 4.03 26.81
N HIS A 115 8.50 5.05 26.93
CA HIS A 115 8.54 6.02 28.01
C HIS A 115 7.36 5.83 28.94
N SER A 116 7.57 5.90 30.26
CA SER A 116 6.50 5.74 31.26
C SER A 116 5.69 7.01 31.51
N GLY A 117 6.16 8.17 31.04
CA GLY A 117 5.57 9.48 31.31
C GLY A 117 6.27 10.25 32.44
N TYR A 118 7.07 9.60 33.27
CA TYR A 118 7.81 10.22 34.37
C TYR A 118 9.24 10.60 33.99
N PRO A 119 9.86 11.62 34.61
CA PRO A 119 11.26 11.94 34.41
C PRO A 119 12.15 10.70 34.59
N GLY A 120 13.10 10.47 33.67
CA GLY A 120 13.95 9.28 33.68
C GLY A 120 13.27 7.96 33.30
N GLY A 121 11.98 7.97 32.95
CA GLY A 121 11.20 6.77 32.66
C GLY A 121 11.39 6.15 31.27
N ILE A 122 12.49 6.45 30.56
CA ILE A 122 12.79 5.87 29.26
C ILE A 122 13.38 4.46 29.45
N LYS A 123 12.80 3.48 28.74
CA LYS A 123 13.25 2.10 28.70
C LYS A 123 13.47 1.66 27.27
N SER A 124 14.55 0.93 27.01
CA SER A 124 14.83 0.34 25.70
C SER A 124 14.93 -1.17 25.81
N ARG A 125 14.56 -1.86 24.74
CA ARG A 125 14.79 -3.30 24.55
C ARG A 125 15.35 -3.52 23.15
N THR A 126 16.25 -4.48 23.03
CA THR A 126 16.77 -4.90 21.73
C THR A 126 15.70 -5.68 20.96
N LEU A 127 15.89 -5.81 19.65
CA LEU A 127 14.99 -6.64 18.84
C LEU A 127 15.04 -8.10 19.28
N GLU A 128 16.22 -8.61 19.66
CA GLU A 128 16.43 -9.97 20.15
C GLU A 128 15.58 -10.23 21.41
N GLU A 129 15.72 -9.41 22.44
CA GLU A 129 14.88 -9.50 23.66
C GLU A 129 13.37 -9.43 23.37
N MET A 130 12.99 -8.68 22.32
CA MET A 130 11.59 -8.56 21.94
C MET A 130 11.08 -9.81 21.21
N LEU A 131 11.92 -10.46 20.40
CA LEU A 131 11.58 -11.71 19.72
C LEU A 131 11.42 -12.87 20.72
N GLU A 132 12.27 -12.94 21.74
CA GLU A 132 12.17 -13.96 22.79
C GLU A 132 10.94 -13.81 23.67
N ARG A 133 10.60 -12.57 24.04
CA ARG A 133 9.51 -12.31 24.97
C ARG A 133 8.14 -12.19 24.31
N ARG A 134 8.07 -11.48 23.19
CA ARG A 134 6.81 -11.13 22.50
C ARG A 134 7.03 -10.94 21.00
N PRO A 135 7.24 -12.01 20.25
CA PRO A 135 7.48 -11.93 18.80
C PRO A 135 6.32 -11.28 18.06
N GLU A 136 5.09 -11.45 18.53
CA GLU A 136 3.89 -10.83 17.97
C GLU A 136 3.96 -9.31 17.93
N GLU A 137 4.51 -8.68 18.98
CA GLU A 137 4.62 -7.22 19.06
C GLU A 137 5.61 -6.67 18.02
N VAL A 138 6.63 -7.44 17.65
CA VAL A 138 7.64 -7.03 16.65
C VAL A 138 6.97 -6.80 15.31
N ILE A 139 6.18 -7.77 14.85
CA ILE A 139 5.43 -7.67 13.59
C ILE A 139 4.38 -6.56 13.69
N ARG A 140 3.60 -6.53 14.77
CA ARG A 140 2.57 -5.51 14.97
C ARG A 140 3.13 -4.08 14.94
N LYS A 141 4.29 -3.83 15.57
CA LYS A 141 4.98 -2.53 15.54
C LYS A 141 5.52 -2.20 14.16
N ALA A 142 6.05 -3.17 13.42
CA ALA A 142 6.52 -2.98 12.05
C ALA A 142 5.36 -2.56 11.12
N VAL A 143 4.26 -3.29 11.12
CA VAL A 143 3.06 -2.99 10.34
C VAL A 143 2.44 -1.64 10.75
N LYS A 144 2.36 -1.36 12.07
CA LYS A 144 1.85 -0.07 12.57
C LYS A 144 2.66 1.11 12.06
N GLY A 145 3.98 0.95 11.92
CA GLY A 145 4.86 1.99 11.37
C GLY A 145 4.65 2.25 9.88
N MET A 146 4.13 1.26 9.14
CA MET A 146 3.86 1.35 7.69
C MET A 146 2.42 1.81 7.37
N LEU A 147 1.52 1.73 8.34
CA LEU A 147 0.17 2.27 8.20
C LEU A 147 0.14 3.80 8.40
N PRO A 148 -0.77 4.53 7.75
CA PRO A 148 -0.93 5.97 7.95
C PRO A 148 -1.29 6.29 9.41
N ARG A 149 -0.85 7.47 9.91
CA ARG A 149 -1.09 7.87 11.31
C ARG A 149 -2.45 8.57 11.48
N ASN A 150 -3.54 7.87 11.17
CA ASN A 150 -4.89 8.41 11.22
C ASN A 150 -5.85 7.52 12.05
N ARG A 151 -7.10 7.98 12.21
CA ARG A 151 -8.14 7.22 12.91
C ARG A 151 -8.49 5.92 12.17
N LEU A 152 -8.41 5.92 10.84
CA LEU A 152 -8.69 4.76 10.01
C LEU A 152 -7.68 3.64 10.25
N ALA A 153 -6.38 3.95 10.31
CA ALA A 153 -5.33 2.98 10.57
C ALA A 153 -5.46 2.32 11.96
N ARG A 154 -5.99 3.04 12.96
CA ARG A 154 -6.27 2.45 14.28
C ARG A 154 -7.33 1.34 14.19
N LYS A 155 -8.29 1.45 13.28
CA LYS A 155 -9.27 0.40 12.99
C LYS A 155 -8.66 -0.70 12.12
N GLN A 156 -7.82 -0.36 11.15
CA GLN A 156 -7.16 -1.34 10.28
C GLN A 156 -6.24 -2.28 11.04
N ILE A 157 -5.46 -1.78 12.00
CA ILE A 157 -4.53 -2.61 12.77
C ILE A 157 -5.24 -3.62 13.69
N THR A 158 -6.49 -3.43 14.05
CA THR A 158 -7.25 -4.42 14.84
C THR A 158 -7.58 -5.68 14.06
N LYS A 159 -7.56 -5.60 12.73
CA LYS A 159 -7.76 -6.72 11.81
C LYS A 159 -6.53 -7.61 11.68
N LEU A 160 -5.37 -7.17 12.17
CA LEU A 160 -4.16 -7.95 12.22
C LEU A 160 -4.14 -8.83 13.47
N LYS A 161 -4.10 -10.14 13.27
CA LYS A 161 -3.92 -11.15 14.30
C LYS A 161 -2.56 -11.80 14.11
N VAL A 162 -1.73 -11.82 15.13
CA VAL A 162 -0.37 -12.37 15.06
C VAL A 162 -0.23 -13.42 16.15
N TYR A 163 0.31 -14.58 15.78
CA TYR A 163 0.55 -15.72 16.66
C TYR A 163 2.02 -16.12 16.60
N ALA A 164 2.57 -16.46 17.73
CA ALA A 164 3.97 -16.88 17.87
C ALA A 164 4.25 -18.22 17.15
N GLY A 165 3.41 -19.21 17.40
CA GLY A 165 3.49 -20.55 16.83
C GLY A 165 2.65 -20.75 15.55
N PRO A 166 2.55 -22.02 15.10
CA PRO A 166 1.80 -22.38 13.90
C PRO A 166 0.28 -22.42 14.09
N GLU A 167 -0.19 -22.54 15.34
CA GLU A 167 -1.61 -22.71 15.63
C GLU A 167 -2.33 -21.36 15.74
N HIS A 168 -3.55 -21.31 15.24
CA HIS A 168 -4.42 -20.15 15.33
C HIS A 168 -5.89 -20.55 15.56
N PRO A 169 -6.70 -19.78 16.31
CA PRO A 169 -8.10 -20.09 16.62
C PRO A 169 -9.09 -19.72 15.49
N HIS A 170 -8.59 -19.28 14.34
CA HIS A 170 -9.43 -18.74 13.24
C HIS A 170 -9.74 -19.77 12.14
N GLN A 171 -9.81 -21.07 12.45
CA GLN A 171 -10.14 -22.10 11.46
C GLN A 171 -11.58 -21.98 10.92
N ALA A 172 -12.51 -21.55 11.77
CA ALA A 172 -13.90 -21.34 11.36
C ALA A 172 -14.09 -20.27 10.28
N GLN A 173 -13.17 -19.29 10.19
CA GLN A 173 -13.19 -18.24 9.17
C GLN A 173 -12.57 -18.68 7.84
N GLN A 174 -12.01 -19.90 7.75
CA GLN A 174 -11.38 -20.47 6.56
C GLN A 174 -10.40 -19.50 5.88
N PRO A 175 -9.35 -19.04 6.59
CA PRO A 175 -8.42 -18.07 6.03
C PRO A 175 -7.69 -18.65 4.81
N GLN A 176 -7.63 -17.87 3.73
CA GLN A 176 -6.94 -18.25 2.51
C GLN A 176 -5.44 -17.98 2.64
N PRO A 177 -4.55 -18.86 2.16
CA PRO A 177 -3.13 -18.61 2.18
C PRO A 177 -2.80 -17.40 1.28
N LEU A 178 -2.05 -16.44 1.82
CA LEU A 178 -1.54 -15.28 1.07
C LEU A 178 -0.03 -15.37 0.95
N GLU A 179 0.45 -15.50 -0.27
CA GLU A 179 1.86 -15.38 -0.56
C GLU A 179 2.22 -13.89 -0.65
N VAL A 180 2.97 -13.43 0.34
CA VAL A 180 3.55 -12.08 0.32
C VAL A 180 4.91 -12.22 -0.35
N GLY A 181 5.12 -11.55 -1.48
CA GLY A 181 6.38 -11.60 -2.22
C GLY A 181 7.59 -11.18 -1.38
N ASP A 182 8.71 -11.83 -1.62
CA ASP A 182 10.02 -11.53 -1.00
C ASP A 182 10.66 -10.26 -1.56
#